data_2a7265fe67c1265ace839e5527ae650c
#
_entry.id   2a7265fe67c1265ace839e5527ae650c
#
_cell.length_a   1.000
_cell.length_b   1.000
_cell.length_c   1.000
_cell.angle_alpha   90.00
_cell.angle_beta   90.00
_cell.angle_gamma   90.00
#
_symmetry.space_group_name_H-M   'P 1'
#
loop_
_entity.id
_entity.type
_entity.pdbx_description
1 polymer ?
#
loop_
_entity_poly.entity_id
_entity_poly.type
_entity_poly.pdbx_seq_one_letter_code
_entity_poly.pdbx_strand_id
1 'polypeptide(L)'
;MNLPFELILVDDGSRDNSAQLISEAAEHSSGEVIGVFLNRNYGQHAAILAGFSRSRGDILVTLDADLQNPPESIPLLVKKAQEGYDVVGTVRVQRQDTFFRRVSSWIINKVVQKTTGVMMHDYGCMLRAYRKEVVKAMLSSHEHSTFIPVLANSFARTTTEIEIPHEERTKGESKYTLWKLINLQFDLLTSMTTFPLRVLSVIGVILSGLGFGLGVFILIMRLLYGSEWAVGGVFTLFALVFIFIGAQFLGLGLLGEYIGRIYYDVRGRPRYVISHVTGNGPCAQKKVGESSVAGERE
;
A
#
# COMPACT_ATOMS: atom_id res chain seq x y z
N MET A 1 -12.55 17.25 -24.37
CA MET A 1 -12.35 15.86 -24.77
C MET A 1 -13.72 15.29 -25.10
N ASN A 2 -13.98 14.86 -26.33
CA ASN A 2 -15.29 14.29 -26.72
C ASN A 2 -15.26 12.75 -26.66
N LEU A 3 -14.83 12.21 -25.52
CA LEU A 3 -14.90 10.78 -25.27
C LEU A 3 -16.05 10.47 -24.33
N PRO A 4 -16.79 9.39 -24.55
CA PRO A 4 -17.78 8.93 -23.57
C PRO A 4 -17.07 8.58 -22.26
N PHE A 5 -17.64 8.97 -21.14
CA PHE A 5 -17.09 8.73 -19.81
C PHE A 5 -18.17 8.28 -18.84
N GLU A 6 -17.76 7.65 -17.78
CA GLU A 6 -18.55 7.37 -16.59
C GLU A 6 -17.81 7.89 -15.35
N LEU A 7 -18.53 8.45 -14.41
CA LEU A 7 -18.04 8.93 -13.13
C LEU A 7 -18.49 7.98 -12.03
N ILE A 8 -17.56 7.30 -11.37
CA ILE A 8 -17.85 6.39 -10.28
C ILE A 8 -17.45 7.06 -8.97
N LEU A 9 -18.44 7.42 -8.18
CA LEU A 9 -18.27 7.99 -6.85
C LEU A 9 -18.38 6.89 -5.81
N VAL A 10 -17.33 6.70 -5.02
CA VAL A 10 -17.27 5.64 -4.01
C VAL A 10 -17.35 6.26 -2.62
N ASP A 11 -18.35 5.86 -1.85
CA ASP A 11 -18.50 6.21 -0.44
C ASP A 11 -17.94 5.09 0.44
N ASP A 12 -16.87 5.39 1.19
CA ASP A 12 -16.20 4.45 2.10
C ASP A 12 -16.81 4.51 3.51
N GLY A 13 -18.14 4.42 3.59
CA GLY A 13 -18.88 4.40 4.84
C GLY A 13 -18.85 5.73 5.58
N SER A 14 -19.11 6.84 4.90
CA SER A 14 -19.22 8.17 5.47
C SER A 14 -20.32 8.27 6.52
N ARG A 15 -20.14 9.15 7.51
CA ARG A 15 -21.11 9.39 8.59
C ARG A 15 -21.83 10.72 8.43
N ASP A 16 -21.51 11.48 7.42
CA ASP A 16 -22.09 12.76 7.05
C ASP A 16 -23.06 12.59 5.85
N ASN A 17 -23.44 13.69 5.23
CA ASN A 17 -24.37 13.69 4.11
C ASN A 17 -23.76 13.25 2.77
N SER A 18 -22.50 12.78 2.75
CA SER A 18 -21.80 12.40 1.50
C SER A 18 -22.56 11.32 0.73
N ALA A 19 -23.04 10.28 1.42
CA ALA A 19 -23.78 9.19 0.78
C ALA A 19 -25.08 9.70 0.11
N GLN A 20 -25.80 10.62 0.74
CA GLN A 20 -27.01 11.22 0.18
C GLN A 20 -26.70 12.04 -1.07
N LEU A 21 -25.67 12.90 -1.01
CA LEU A 21 -25.25 13.75 -2.14
C LEU A 21 -24.81 12.91 -3.35
N ILE A 22 -24.10 11.79 -3.11
CA ILE A 22 -23.71 10.87 -4.18
C ILE A 22 -24.95 10.19 -4.79
N SER A 23 -25.92 9.78 -3.99
CA SER A 23 -27.16 9.17 -4.48
C SER A 23 -27.96 10.15 -5.34
N GLU A 24 -28.14 11.37 -4.85
CA GLU A 24 -28.83 12.44 -5.59
C GLU A 24 -28.13 12.75 -6.92
N ALA A 25 -26.78 12.84 -6.92
CA ALA A 25 -26.00 13.05 -8.15
C ALA A 25 -26.18 11.90 -9.15
N ALA A 26 -26.21 10.65 -8.67
CA ALA A 26 -26.42 9.48 -9.52
C ALA A 26 -27.83 9.39 -10.09
N GLU A 27 -28.86 9.79 -9.33
CA GLU A 27 -30.25 9.81 -9.77
C GLU A 27 -30.56 10.90 -10.79
N HIS A 28 -29.93 12.08 -10.64
CA HIS A 28 -30.13 13.21 -11.54
C HIS A 28 -29.28 13.13 -12.81
N SER A 29 -28.33 12.22 -12.88
CA SER A 29 -27.51 12.02 -14.08
C SER A 29 -28.21 11.11 -15.09
N SER A 30 -27.95 11.32 -16.39
CA SER A 30 -28.45 10.46 -17.47
C SER A 30 -27.75 9.09 -17.55
N GLY A 31 -27.19 8.59 -16.45
CA GLY A 31 -26.49 7.30 -16.36
C GLY A 31 -24.96 7.40 -16.44
N GLU A 32 -24.43 8.61 -16.45
CA GLU A 32 -23.00 8.87 -16.46
C GLU A 32 -22.37 8.78 -15.04
N VAL A 33 -23.18 8.98 -13.99
CA VAL A 33 -22.75 8.94 -12.60
C VAL A 33 -23.26 7.66 -11.93
N ILE A 34 -22.34 6.94 -11.27
CA ILE A 34 -22.60 5.71 -10.52
C ILE A 34 -22.13 5.93 -9.09
N GLY A 35 -23.02 5.78 -8.12
CA GLY A 35 -22.67 5.76 -6.69
C GLY A 35 -22.41 4.33 -6.22
N VAL A 36 -21.27 4.09 -5.56
CA VAL A 36 -20.89 2.80 -4.96
C VAL A 36 -20.71 3.01 -3.47
N PHE A 37 -21.50 2.31 -2.64
CA PHE A 37 -21.52 2.49 -1.19
C PHE A 37 -20.97 1.27 -0.49
N LEU A 38 -19.93 1.45 0.32
CA LEU A 38 -19.37 0.39 1.16
C LEU A 38 -20.14 0.30 2.47
N ASN A 39 -20.25 -0.90 3.05
CA ASN A 39 -21.03 -1.09 4.28
C ASN A 39 -20.35 -0.50 5.53
N ARG A 40 -19.07 -0.17 5.44
CA ARG A 40 -18.26 0.51 6.47
C ARG A 40 -17.01 1.08 5.85
N ASN A 41 -16.20 1.80 6.63
CA ASN A 41 -14.89 2.27 6.20
C ASN A 41 -13.90 1.09 6.10
N TYR A 42 -13.32 0.93 4.91
CA TYR A 42 -12.27 -0.04 4.56
C TYR A 42 -10.95 0.63 4.17
N GLY A 43 -10.96 1.95 4.00
CA GLY A 43 -9.82 2.76 3.57
C GLY A 43 -9.76 3.00 2.06
N GLN A 44 -9.01 4.05 1.69
CA GLN A 44 -8.93 4.59 0.33
C GLN A 44 -8.64 3.53 -0.74
N HIS A 45 -7.68 2.63 -0.49
CA HIS A 45 -7.29 1.61 -1.47
C HIS A 45 -8.40 0.59 -1.75
N ALA A 46 -9.14 0.21 -0.71
CA ALA A 46 -10.29 -0.68 -0.86
C ALA A 46 -11.43 0.00 -1.62
N ALA A 47 -11.68 1.29 -1.35
CA ALA A 47 -12.66 2.10 -2.07
C ALA A 47 -12.31 2.21 -3.56
N ILE A 48 -11.04 2.45 -3.91
CA ILE A 48 -10.57 2.47 -5.30
C ILE A 48 -10.83 1.12 -5.99
N LEU A 49 -10.51 0.00 -5.35
CA LEU A 49 -10.77 -1.34 -5.91
C LEU A 49 -12.28 -1.59 -6.08
N ALA A 50 -13.12 -1.11 -5.17
CA ALA A 50 -14.56 -1.20 -5.29
C ALA A 50 -15.06 -0.41 -6.52
N GLY A 51 -14.57 0.81 -6.73
CA GLY A 51 -14.83 1.59 -7.94
C GLY A 51 -14.37 0.88 -9.21
N PHE A 52 -13.15 0.35 -9.23
CA PHE A 52 -12.61 -0.43 -10.34
C PHE A 52 -13.47 -1.65 -10.69
N SER A 53 -14.01 -2.35 -9.69
CA SER A 53 -14.87 -3.52 -9.92
C SER A 53 -16.19 -3.19 -10.64
N ARG A 54 -16.57 -1.92 -10.65
CA ARG A 54 -17.81 -1.42 -11.29
C ARG A 54 -17.54 -0.67 -12.59
N SER A 55 -16.30 -0.40 -12.90
CA SER A 55 -15.91 0.34 -14.10
C SER A 55 -15.99 -0.51 -15.37
N ARG A 56 -16.30 0.16 -16.48
CA ARG A 56 -16.44 -0.44 -17.82
C ARG A 56 -15.46 0.15 -18.83
N GLY A 57 -14.95 1.33 -18.56
CA GLY A 57 -14.04 2.06 -19.44
C GLY A 57 -12.76 1.28 -19.73
N ASP A 58 -12.10 1.59 -20.84
CA ASP A 58 -10.82 0.99 -21.24
C ASP A 58 -9.64 1.70 -20.55
N ILE A 59 -9.85 2.96 -20.15
CA ILE A 59 -8.90 3.75 -19.38
C ILE A 59 -9.62 4.22 -18.11
N LEU A 60 -9.08 3.88 -16.95
CA LEU A 60 -9.62 4.24 -15.66
C LEU A 60 -8.74 5.32 -15.03
N VAL A 61 -9.34 6.39 -14.55
CA VAL A 61 -8.62 7.47 -13.86
C VAL A 61 -9.11 7.55 -12.43
N THR A 62 -8.19 7.56 -11.47
CA THR A 62 -8.49 7.81 -10.06
C THR A 62 -8.27 9.27 -9.73
N LEU A 63 -9.14 9.83 -8.89
CA LEU A 63 -9.06 11.20 -8.40
C LEU A 63 -9.54 11.26 -6.94
N ASP A 64 -8.80 11.96 -6.09
CA ASP A 64 -9.24 12.24 -4.72
C ASP A 64 -10.32 13.33 -4.71
N ALA A 65 -11.35 13.15 -3.89
CA ALA A 65 -12.48 14.08 -3.81
C ALA A 65 -12.13 15.41 -3.10
N ASP A 66 -10.91 15.56 -2.58
CA ASP A 66 -10.46 16.79 -1.90
C ASP A 66 -9.99 17.91 -2.85
N LEU A 67 -10.04 17.63 -4.16
CA LEU A 67 -9.68 18.55 -5.25
C LEU A 67 -8.25 19.14 -5.15
N GLN A 68 -7.35 18.49 -4.42
CA GLN A 68 -5.93 18.90 -4.40
C GLN A 68 -5.23 18.68 -5.75
N ASN A 69 -5.75 17.73 -6.51
CA ASN A 69 -5.29 17.43 -7.86
C ASN A 69 -6.32 17.95 -8.86
N PRO A 70 -5.94 18.84 -9.80
CA PRO A 70 -6.87 19.45 -10.73
C PRO A 70 -7.44 18.42 -11.70
N PRO A 71 -8.78 18.29 -11.82
CA PRO A 71 -9.41 17.39 -12.78
C PRO A 71 -9.10 17.76 -14.24
N GLU A 72 -8.69 18.99 -14.49
CA GLU A 72 -8.23 19.50 -15.79
C GLU A 72 -6.99 18.76 -16.31
N SER A 73 -6.27 18.06 -15.45
CA SER A 73 -5.14 17.21 -15.83
C SER A 73 -5.55 15.84 -16.38
N ILE A 74 -6.81 15.42 -16.21
CA ILE A 74 -7.31 14.11 -16.70
C ILE A 74 -7.10 13.91 -18.20
N PRO A 75 -7.36 14.88 -19.09
CA PRO A 75 -7.11 14.72 -20.52
C PRO A 75 -5.65 14.39 -20.87
N LEU A 76 -4.68 14.90 -20.13
CA LEU A 76 -3.26 14.60 -20.34
C LEU A 76 -2.94 13.16 -19.96
N LEU A 77 -3.48 12.68 -18.87
CA LEU A 77 -3.34 11.27 -18.42
C LEU A 77 -3.93 10.32 -19.43
N VAL A 78 -5.15 10.59 -19.91
CA VAL A 78 -5.84 9.76 -20.89
C VAL A 78 -5.07 9.74 -22.22
N LYS A 79 -4.56 10.87 -22.67
CA LYS A 79 -3.72 10.95 -23.88
C LYS A 79 -2.48 10.05 -23.75
N LYS A 80 -1.78 10.09 -22.61
CA LYS A 80 -0.62 9.23 -22.36
C LYS A 80 -0.99 7.75 -22.32
N ALA A 81 -2.11 7.38 -21.71
CA ALA A 81 -2.59 6.01 -21.72
C ALA A 81 -2.94 5.54 -23.16
N GLN A 82 -3.49 6.43 -24.00
CA GLN A 82 -3.74 6.14 -25.43
C GLN A 82 -2.46 5.99 -26.25
N GLU A 83 -1.35 6.63 -25.86
CA GLU A 83 -0.03 6.44 -26.48
C GLU A 83 0.55 5.03 -26.22
N GLY A 84 -0.09 4.22 -25.36
CA GLY A 84 0.30 2.83 -25.13
C GLY A 84 0.88 2.55 -23.74
N TYR A 85 0.88 3.55 -22.82
CA TYR A 85 1.29 3.33 -21.44
C TYR A 85 0.20 2.63 -20.65
N ASP A 86 0.58 1.61 -19.89
CA ASP A 86 -0.34 0.81 -19.07
C ASP A 86 -0.75 1.54 -17.79
N VAL A 87 0.21 2.27 -17.19
CA VAL A 87 -0.02 3.12 -16.02
C VAL A 87 0.61 4.48 -16.24
N VAL A 88 -0.16 5.54 -16.01
CA VAL A 88 0.30 6.92 -16.06
C VAL A 88 0.16 7.53 -14.66
N GLY A 89 1.28 7.79 -14.01
CA GLY A 89 1.33 8.47 -12.73
C GLY A 89 1.40 9.98 -12.88
N THR A 90 1.27 10.68 -11.76
CA THR A 90 1.50 12.12 -11.70
C THR A 90 2.54 12.47 -10.66
N VAL A 91 3.37 13.47 -10.97
CA VAL A 91 4.37 14.05 -10.07
C VAL A 91 3.96 15.47 -9.73
N ARG A 92 3.85 15.78 -8.45
CA ARG A 92 3.50 17.11 -7.98
C ARG A 92 4.71 18.02 -8.05
N VAL A 93 4.61 19.10 -8.83
CA VAL A 93 5.64 20.14 -8.90
C VAL A 93 5.58 21.01 -7.66
N GLN A 94 6.74 21.42 -7.11
CA GLN A 94 6.89 22.33 -5.95
C GLN A 94 6.48 21.75 -4.58
N ARG A 95 6.73 20.47 -4.33
CA ARG A 95 6.51 19.88 -3.01
C ARG A 95 7.51 20.44 -1.98
N GLN A 96 7.03 21.22 -1.00
CA GLN A 96 7.82 21.66 0.15
C GLN A 96 7.88 20.55 1.22
N ASP A 97 8.71 19.54 0.99
CA ASP A 97 8.87 18.46 1.97
C ASP A 97 9.93 18.81 3.02
N THR A 98 9.63 18.52 4.28
CA THR A 98 10.63 18.52 5.36
C THR A 98 11.73 17.48 5.07
N PHE A 99 12.96 17.74 5.54
CA PHE A 99 14.11 16.85 5.34
C PHE A 99 13.80 15.38 5.69
N PHE A 100 13.09 15.14 6.79
CA PHE A 100 12.69 13.79 7.20
C PHE A 100 11.77 13.09 6.19
N ARG A 101 10.80 13.82 5.63
CA ARG A 101 9.91 13.28 4.56
C ARG A 101 10.69 12.97 3.28
N ARG A 102 11.66 13.77 2.93
CA ARG A 102 12.50 13.58 1.73
C ARG A 102 13.34 12.31 1.85
N VAL A 103 13.99 12.07 3.02
CA VAL A 103 14.80 10.88 3.26
C VAL A 103 13.93 9.62 3.28
N SER A 104 12.79 9.62 3.99
CA SER A 104 11.90 8.46 4.04
C SER A 104 11.29 8.14 2.67
N SER A 105 10.87 9.14 1.91
CA SER A 105 10.40 8.94 0.52
C SER A 105 11.50 8.36 -0.38
N TRP A 106 12.73 8.83 -0.24
CA TRP A 106 13.87 8.31 -1.01
C TRP A 106 14.14 6.82 -0.71
N ILE A 107 14.13 6.44 0.57
CA ILE A 107 14.32 5.03 0.98
C ILE A 107 13.21 4.16 0.37
N ILE A 108 11.95 4.56 0.51
CA ILE A 108 10.80 3.81 0.00
C ILE A 108 10.88 3.69 -1.52
N ASN A 109 11.08 4.80 -2.23
CA ASN A 109 11.18 4.78 -3.69
C ASN A 109 12.29 3.84 -4.14
N LYS A 110 13.46 3.85 -3.47
CA LYS A 110 14.57 2.96 -3.81
C LYS A 110 14.26 1.49 -3.55
N VAL A 111 13.55 1.20 -2.46
CA VAL A 111 13.12 -0.18 -2.13
C VAL A 111 12.06 -0.65 -3.12
N VAL A 112 11.05 0.16 -3.39
CA VAL A 112 9.99 -0.16 -4.35
C VAL A 112 10.58 -0.34 -5.75
N GLN A 113 11.45 0.55 -6.21
CA GLN A 113 12.17 0.43 -7.47
C GLN A 113 12.92 -0.90 -7.58
N LYS A 114 13.63 -1.31 -6.52
CA LYS A 114 14.38 -2.57 -6.50
C LYS A 114 13.48 -3.80 -6.50
N THR A 115 12.27 -3.68 -5.96
CA THR A 115 11.31 -4.79 -5.83
C THR A 115 10.43 -4.94 -7.06
N THR A 116 9.95 -3.82 -7.62
CA THR A 116 9.02 -3.81 -8.77
C THR A 116 9.72 -3.61 -10.11
N GLY A 117 10.99 -3.19 -10.11
CA GLY A 117 11.74 -2.80 -11.31
C GLY A 117 11.26 -1.47 -11.93
N VAL A 118 10.26 -0.82 -11.36
CA VAL A 118 9.66 0.41 -11.89
C VAL A 118 10.10 1.62 -11.09
N MET A 119 10.58 2.66 -11.77
CA MET A 119 10.99 3.92 -11.17
C MET A 119 9.81 4.91 -11.24
N MET A 120 9.26 5.29 -10.10
CA MET A 120 8.30 6.39 -9.98
C MET A 120 8.78 7.39 -8.93
N HIS A 121 8.53 8.68 -9.18
CA HIS A 121 8.99 9.76 -8.32
C HIS A 121 7.99 10.11 -7.22
N ASP A 122 6.68 9.98 -7.48
CA ASP A 122 5.63 10.27 -6.50
C ASP A 122 4.61 9.13 -6.38
N TYR A 123 4.82 8.24 -5.42
CA TYR A 123 3.84 7.20 -5.09
C TYR A 123 2.64 7.73 -4.29
N GLY A 124 2.75 8.91 -3.70
CA GLY A 124 1.71 9.49 -2.85
C GLY A 124 0.59 10.20 -3.60
N CYS A 125 0.74 10.44 -4.90
CA CYS A 125 -0.31 11.05 -5.71
C CYS A 125 -1.26 9.97 -6.24
N MET A 126 -2.56 10.11 -5.95
CA MET A 126 -3.59 9.17 -6.39
C MET A 126 -4.26 9.56 -7.70
N LEU A 127 -3.97 10.72 -8.27
CA LEU A 127 -4.39 11.06 -9.63
C LEU A 127 -3.55 10.25 -10.62
N ARG A 128 -4.12 9.18 -11.14
CA ARG A 128 -3.44 8.21 -12.02
C ARG A 128 -4.39 7.66 -13.05
N ALA A 129 -3.86 7.31 -14.23
CA ALA A 129 -4.61 6.55 -15.22
C ALA A 129 -4.08 5.12 -15.32
N TYR A 130 -5.00 4.19 -15.53
CA TYR A 130 -4.73 2.76 -15.63
C TYR A 130 -5.46 2.21 -16.84
N ARG A 131 -4.81 1.32 -17.57
CA ARG A 131 -5.49 0.50 -18.58
C ARG A 131 -6.32 -0.60 -17.93
N LYS A 132 -7.41 -0.96 -18.57
CA LYS A 132 -8.36 -1.99 -18.11
C LYS A 132 -7.69 -3.34 -17.82
N GLU A 133 -6.68 -3.71 -18.59
CA GLU A 133 -5.94 -4.96 -18.41
C GLU A 133 -5.20 -4.99 -17.07
N VAL A 134 -4.56 -3.89 -16.71
CA VAL A 134 -3.88 -3.73 -15.41
C VAL A 134 -4.89 -3.80 -14.28
N VAL A 135 -6.02 -3.09 -14.43
CA VAL A 135 -7.10 -3.11 -13.42
C VAL A 135 -7.68 -4.50 -13.23
N LYS A 136 -7.91 -5.25 -14.31
CA LYS A 136 -8.35 -6.65 -14.23
C LYS A 136 -7.35 -7.53 -13.46
N ALA A 137 -6.05 -7.38 -13.74
CA ALA A 137 -5.01 -8.10 -13.03
C ALA A 137 -5.00 -7.73 -11.53
N MET A 138 -5.13 -6.44 -11.20
CA MET A 138 -5.23 -5.97 -9.80
C MET A 138 -6.44 -6.54 -9.07
N LEU A 139 -7.60 -6.61 -9.73
CA LEU A 139 -8.83 -7.18 -9.15
C LEU A 139 -8.71 -8.70 -8.93
N SER A 140 -7.98 -9.41 -9.79
CA SER A 140 -7.72 -10.84 -9.67
C SER A 140 -6.65 -11.19 -8.65
N SER A 141 -5.84 -10.23 -8.22
CA SER A 141 -4.82 -10.44 -7.18
C SER A 141 -5.49 -10.72 -5.83
N HIS A 142 -4.95 -11.61 -5.03
CA HIS A 142 -5.46 -11.97 -3.70
C HIS A 142 -4.75 -11.22 -2.56
N GLU A 143 -3.79 -10.36 -2.88
CA GLU A 143 -3.05 -9.58 -1.88
C GLU A 143 -3.97 -8.64 -1.12
N HIS A 144 -4.04 -8.75 0.22
CA HIS A 144 -4.88 -7.91 1.08
C HIS A 144 -4.22 -6.58 1.43
N SER A 145 -2.91 -6.57 1.54
CA SER A 145 -2.14 -5.38 1.90
C SER A 145 -1.71 -4.63 0.64
N THR A 146 -2.66 -4.00 -0.04
CA THR A 146 -2.43 -3.41 -1.36
C THR A 146 -2.32 -1.90 -1.33
N PHE A 147 -1.13 -1.41 -1.60
CA PHE A 147 -0.94 -0.02 -1.99
C PHE A 147 -1.12 0.06 -3.50
N ILE A 148 -2.24 0.63 -3.96
CA ILE A 148 -2.67 0.63 -5.36
C ILE A 148 -1.57 1.02 -6.35
N PRO A 149 -0.77 2.10 -6.13
CA PRO A 149 0.29 2.48 -7.05
C PRO A 149 1.34 1.39 -7.29
N VAL A 150 1.69 0.65 -6.25
CA VAL A 150 2.69 -0.43 -6.35
C VAL A 150 2.09 -1.67 -6.98
N LEU A 151 0.87 -2.03 -6.58
CA LEU A 151 0.15 -3.16 -7.19
C LEU A 151 -0.04 -2.96 -8.69
N ALA A 152 -0.45 -1.76 -9.12
CA ALA A 152 -0.60 -1.45 -10.53
C ALA A 152 0.73 -1.58 -11.30
N ASN A 153 1.82 -1.07 -10.71
CA ASN A 153 3.13 -1.15 -11.33
C ASN A 153 3.66 -2.59 -11.45
N SER A 154 3.30 -3.49 -10.52
CA SER A 154 3.72 -4.90 -10.61
C SER A 154 3.07 -5.65 -11.78
N PHE A 155 1.93 -5.17 -12.28
CA PHE A 155 1.22 -5.72 -13.44
C PHE A 155 1.43 -4.93 -14.74
N ALA A 156 1.97 -3.72 -14.66
CA ALA A 156 2.21 -2.86 -15.81
C ALA A 156 3.51 -3.26 -16.56
N ARG A 157 3.47 -3.26 -17.87
CA ARG A 157 4.66 -3.40 -18.73
C ARG A 157 5.32 -2.06 -18.97
N THR A 158 4.51 -1.02 -19.16
CA THR A 158 4.95 0.34 -19.48
C THR A 158 4.32 1.34 -18.53
N THR A 159 5.17 2.15 -17.89
CA THR A 159 4.74 3.20 -16.97
C THR A 159 5.36 4.53 -17.36
N THR A 160 4.65 5.60 -17.11
CA THR A 160 5.15 6.97 -17.27
C THR A 160 4.58 7.88 -16.20
N GLU A 161 5.16 9.06 -16.05
CA GLU A 161 4.68 10.10 -15.14
C GLU A 161 4.54 11.42 -15.88
N ILE A 162 3.56 12.21 -15.50
CA ILE A 162 3.37 13.58 -15.97
C ILE A 162 3.45 14.54 -14.77
N GLU A 163 4.02 15.70 -14.99
CA GLU A 163 4.06 16.76 -14.00
C GLU A 163 2.71 17.49 -13.97
N ILE A 164 2.16 17.65 -12.75
CA ILE A 164 0.93 18.41 -12.52
C ILE A 164 1.17 19.50 -11.50
N PRO A 165 0.47 20.66 -11.62
CA PRO A 165 0.44 21.64 -10.55
C PRO A 165 -0.20 21.04 -9.30
N HIS A 166 0.28 21.43 -8.13
CA HIS A 166 -0.29 21.03 -6.85
C HIS A 166 -0.91 22.24 -6.18
N GLU A 167 -2.21 22.19 -5.90
CA GLU A 167 -2.89 23.22 -5.16
C GLU A 167 -2.82 22.94 -3.66
N GLU A 168 -2.60 23.97 -2.86
CA GLU A 168 -2.60 23.86 -1.41
C GLU A 168 -3.99 23.51 -0.90
N ARG A 169 -4.05 22.67 0.12
CA ARG A 169 -5.30 22.27 0.75
C ARG A 169 -6.08 23.48 1.25
N THR A 170 -7.24 23.73 0.68
CA THR A 170 -8.10 24.88 1.04
C THR A 170 -8.72 24.74 2.44
N LYS A 171 -8.80 23.55 3.02
CA LYS A 171 -9.34 23.29 4.37
C LYS A 171 -8.68 22.06 5.02
N GLY A 172 -8.17 22.23 6.26
CA GLY A 172 -7.77 21.16 7.17
C GLY A 172 -6.30 21.15 7.56
N GLU A 173 -6.02 21.12 8.86
CA GLU A 173 -4.68 20.92 9.40
C GLU A 173 -4.25 19.45 9.29
N SER A 174 -3.00 19.23 8.92
CA SER A 174 -2.41 17.88 8.89
C SER A 174 -2.26 17.34 10.31
N LYS A 175 -3.15 16.44 10.73
CA LYS A 175 -3.13 15.77 12.06
C LYS A 175 -2.14 14.61 12.13
N TYR A 176 -1.11 14.56 11.29
CA TYR A 176 -0.15 13.47 11.31
C TYR A 176 0.98 13.74 12.31
N THR A 177 0.94 13.06 13.46
CA THR A 177 2.03 13.00 14.42
C THR A 177 3.22 12.25 13.79
N LEU A 178 4.47 12.62 14.12
CA LEU A 178 5.69 11.95 13.65
C LEU A 178 5.63 10.43 13.83
N TRP A 179 5.10 9.96 14.97
CA TRP A 179 4.92 8.53 15.24
C TRP A 179 3.98 7.83 14.24
N LYS A 180 2.91 8.50 13.84
CA LYS A 180 1.98 7.99 12.83
C LYS A 180 2.61 7.90 11.46
N LEU A 181 3.50 8.83 11.11
CA LEU A 181 4.28 8.79 9.87
C LEU A 181 5.30 7.64 9.87
N ILE A 182 6.00 7.42 10.99
CA ILE A 182 6.95 6.30 11.13
C ILE A 182 6.23 4.96 10.98
N ASN A 183 5.10 4.77 11.66
CA ASN A 183 4.31 3.55 11.55
C ASN A 183 3.82 3.32 10.11
N LEU A 184 3.30 4.38 9.45
CA LEU A 184 2.88 4.28 8.06
C LEU A 184 4.03 3.86 7.14
N GLN A 185 5.24 4.40 7.36
CA GLN A 185 6.43 4.04 6.58
C GLN A 185 6.84 2.58 6.82
N PHE A 186 6.78 2.13 8.07
CA PHE A 186 7.08 0.76 8.43
C PHE A 186 6.06 -0.22 7.81
N ASP A 187 4.78 0.12 7.86
CA ASP A 187 3.71 -0.65 7.23
C ASP A 187 3.89 -0.76 5.72
N LEU A 188 4.19 0.35 5.05
CA LEU A 188 4.49 0.35 3.62
C LEU A 188 5.70 -0.53 3.28
N LEU A 189 6.79 -0.40 4.05
CA LEU A 189 8.01 -1.16 3.82
C LEU A 189 7.80 -2.67 4.00
N THR A 190 7.13 -3.08 5.07
CA THR A 190 6.87 -4.49 5.38
C THR A 190 5.80 -5.11 4.49
N SER A 191 4.85 -4.32 3.95
CA SER A 191 3.84 -4.81 3.02
C SER A 191 4.37 -5.05 1.61
N MET A 192 5.42 -4.30 1.21
CA MET A 192 5.91 -4.33 -0.17
C MET A 192 7.13 -5.21 -0.38
N THR A 193 7.87 -5.55 0.70
CA THR A 193 9.15 -6.22 0.54
C THR A 193 9.54 -7.05 1.74
N THR A 194 10.25 -8.13 1.48
CA THR A 194 10.93 -8.94 2.49
C THR A 194 12.29 -8.36 2.88
N PHE A 195 12.64 -7.16 2.41
CA PHE A 195 13.93 -6.53 2.67
C PHE A 195 14.25 -6.40 4.17
N PRO A 196 13.34 -5.94 5.06
CA PRO A 196 13.60 -5.89 6.50
C PRO A 196 13.94 -7.26 7.07
N LEU A 197 13.28 -8.31 6.60
CA LEU A 197 13.53 -9.69 7.05
C LEU A 197 14.90 -10.19 6.59
N ARG A 198 15.32 -9.86 5.36
CA ARG A 198 16.67 -10.20 4.86
C ARG A 198 17.76 -9.49 5.64
N VAL A 199 17.59 -8.18 5.91
CA VAL A 199 18.55 -7.41 6.73
C VAL A 199 18.66 -8.03 8.11
N LEU A 200 17.55 -8.36 8.74
CA LEU A 200 17.54 -9.04 10.04
C LEU A 200 18.25 -10.38 10.00
N SER A 201 18.03 -11.19 8.95
CA SER A 201 18.71 -12.47 8.76
C SER A 201 20.23 -12.31 8.65
N VAL A 202 20.69 -11.32 7.89
CA VAL A 202 22.15 -11.02 7.77
C VAL A 202 22.73 -10.59 9.11
N ILE A 203 22.03 -9.68 9.83
CA ILE A 203 22.45 -9.27 11.18
C ILE A 203 22.48 -10.47 12.12
N GLY A 204 21.48 -11.33 12.07
CA GLY A 204 21.42 -12.55 12.87
C GLY A 204 22.57 -13.50 12.63
N VAL A 205 22.96 -13.71 11.37
CA VAL A 205 24.12 -14.54 10.99
C VAL A 205 25.42 -13.93 11.54
N ILE A 206 25.59 -12.61 11.40
CA ILE A 206 26.78 -11.91 11.92
C ILE A 206 26.85 -12.03 13.44
N LEU A 207 25.75 -11.73 14.15
CA LEU A 207 25.70 -11.84 15.61
C LEU A 207 25.93 -13.28 16.08
N SER A 208 25.37 -14.26 15.40
CA SER A 208 25.59 -15.68 15.71
C SER A 208 27.05 -16.07 15.52
N GLY A 209 27.68 -15.63 14.42
CA GLY A 209 29.11 -15.88 14.18
C GLY A 209 30.01 -15.24 15.24
N LEU A 210 29.71 -13.99 15.63
CA LEU A 210 30.42 -13.30 16.71
C LEU A 210 30.23 -14.01 18.05
N GLY A 211 29.01 -14.42 18.38
CA GLY A 211 28.70 -15.15 19.61
C GLY A 211 29.39 -16.50 19.68
N PHE A 212 29.37 -17.25 18.57
CA PHE A 212 30.09 -18.52 18.45
C PHE A 212 31.61 -18.33 18.59
N GLY A 213 32.18 -17.34 17.89
CA GLY A 213 33.60 -17.02 17.99
C GLY A 213 34.02 -16.62 19.39
N LEU A 214 33.20 -15.82 20.08
CA LEU A 214 33.43 -15.44 21.47
C LEU A 214 33.35 -16.65 22.40
N GLY A 215 32.36 -17.54 22.18
CA GLY A 215 32.21 -18.78 22.96
C GLY A 215 33.42 -19.69 22.82
N VAL A 216 33.92 -19.89 21.59
CA VAL A 216 35.13 -20.68 21.32
C VAL A 216 36.35 -20.03 21.96
N PHE A 217 36.51 -18.68 21.85
CA PHE A 217 37.58 -17.94 22.48
C PHE A 217 37.60 -18.12 24.01
N ILE A 218 36.47 -17.94 24.69
CA ILE A 218 36.34 -18.13 26.12
C ILE A 218 36.67 -19.59 26.52
N LEU A 219 36.23 -20.56 25.74
CA LEU A 219 36.53 -21.97 25.99
C LEU A 219 38.03 -22.26 25.93
N ILE A 220 38.72 -21.77 24.89
CA ILE A 220 40.14 -21.93 24.72
C ILE A 220 40.91 -21.27 25.87
N MET A 221 40.57 -20.03 26.22
CA MET A 221 41.21 -19.30 27.32
C MET A 221 41.02 -19.99 28.66
N ARG A 222 39.82 -20.57 28.90
CA ARG A 222 39.55 -21.36 30.11
C ARG A 222 40.39 -22.65 30.20
N LEU A 223 40.59 -23.31 29.06
CA LEU A 223 41.46 -24.50 29.00
C LEU A 223 42.94 -24.19 29.21
N LEU A 224 43.41 -23.04 28.73
CA LEU A 224 44.78 -22.64 28.85
C LEU A 224 45.14 -22.03 30.23
N TYR A 225 44.25 -21.21 30.80
CA TYR A 225 44.53 -20.43 32.01
C TYR A 225 43.74 -20.90 33.25
N GLY A 226 42.90 -21.93 33.13
CA GLY A 226 42.16 -22.48 34.24
C GLY A 226 40.90 -21.68 34.62
N SER A 227 40.25 -22.06 35.77
CA SER A 227 38.98 -21.50 36.18
C SER A 227 39.06 -20.08 36.74
N GLU A 228 40.24 -19.63 37.15
CA GLU A 228 40.44 -18.30 37.78
C GLU A 228 40.46 -17.15 36.78
N TRP A 229 40.68 -17.44 35.48
CA TRP A 229 40.78 -16.46 34.43
C TRP A 229 39.50 -15.57 34.28
N ALA A 230 38.33 -16.03 34.72
CA ALA A 230 37.04 -15.34 34.43
C ALA A 230 36.22 -15.01 35.68
N VAL A 231 36.84 -14.99 36.88
CA VAL A 231 36.07 -14.81 38.17
C VAL A 231 35.31 -13.49 38.20
N GLY A 232 35.80 -12.41 37.57
CA GLY A 232 35.09 -11.12 37.49
C GLY A 232 34.15 -10.94 36.29
N GLY A 233 34.05 -11.93 35.37
CA GLY A 233 33.37 -11.80 34.09
C GLY A 233 31.85 -12.06 34.08
N VAL A 234 31.27 -12.40 35.22
CA VAL A 234 29.85 -12.80 35.34
C VAL A 234 28.90 -11.68 34.87
N PHE A 235 29.13 -10.45 35.29
CA PHE A 235 28.32 -9.29 34.89
C PHE A 235 28.46 -8.99 33.38
N THR A 236 29.66 -9.10 32.84
CA THR A 236 29.90 -8.94 31.40
C THR A 236 29.16 -10.02 30.59
N LEU A 237 29.17 -11.26 31.10
CA LEU A 237 28.42 -12.36 30.49
C LEU A 237 26.91 -12.08 30.46
N PHE A 238 26.34 -11.62 31.58
CA PHE A 238 24.92 -11.25 31.63
C PHE A 238 24.59 -10.10 30.66
N ALA A 239 25.45 -9.07 30.58
CA ALA A 239 25.26 -7.98 29.63
C ALA A 239 25.21 -8.49 28.16
N LEU A 240 26.14 -9.38 27.78
CA LEU A 240 26.12 -10.00 26.46
C LEU A 240 24.87 -10.85 26.22
N VAL A 241 24.47 -11.66 27.19
CA VAL A 241 23.25 -12.49 27.11
C VAL A 241 22.02 -11.61 26.91
N PHE A 242 21.88 -10.50 27.65
CA PHE A 242 20.77 -9.58 27.45
C PHE A 242 20.76 -8.90 26.08
N ILE A 243 21.94 -8.56 25.52
CA ILE A 243 22.03 -8.03 24.15
C ILE A 243 21.54 -9.06 23.14
N PHE A 244 21.98 -10.32 23.24
CA PHE A 244 21.53 -11.40 22.35
C PHE A 244 20.04 -11.70 22.49
N ILE A 245 19.52 -11.76 23.71
CA ILE A 245 18.09 -11.95 23.96
C ILE A 245 17.30 -10.77 23.38
N GLY A 246 17.74 -9.54 23.59
CA GLY A 246 17.09 -8.35 23.02
C GLY A 246 17.05 -8.38 21.49
N ALA A 247 18.16 -8.74 20.84
CA ALA A 247 18.22 -8.91 19.39
C ALA A 247 17.28 -10.03 18.90
N GLN A 248 17.18 -11.13 19.66
CA GLN A 248 16.26 -12.23 19.34
C GLN A 248 14.79 -11.79 19.43
N PHE A 249 14.40 -11.02 20.45
CA PHE A 249 13.03 -10.49 20.56
C PHE A 249 12.68 -9.52 19.43
N LEU A 250 13.62 -8.68 18.98
CA LEU A 250 13.41 -7.84 17.79
C LEU A 250 13.15 -8.69 16.54
N GLY A 251 13.91 -9.79 16.39
CA GLY A 251 13.72 -10.75 15.31
C GLY A 251 12.35 -11.42 15.33
N LEU A 252 11.94 -11.89 16.50
CA LEU A 252 10.62 -12.50 16.69
C LEU A 252 9.49 -11.50 16.44
N GLY A 253 9.63 -10.24 16.87
CA GLY A 253 8.67 -9.18 16.60
C GLY A 253 8.47 -8.94 15.11
N LEU A 254 9.57 -8.80 14.34
CA LEU A 254 9.49 -8.64 12.91
C LEU A 254 8.90 -9.88 12.20
N LEU A 255 9.30 -11.09 12.63
CA LEU A 255 8.72 -12.32 12.11
C LEU A 255 7.22 -12.40 12.37
N GLY A 256 6.78 -11.99 13.58
CA GLY A 256 5.37 -11.90 13.95
C GLY A 256 4.57 -10.99 13.03
N GLU A 257 5.15 -9.85 12.61
CA GLU A 257 4.53 -8.93 11.65
C GLU A 257 4.28 -9.61 10.28
N TYR A 258 5.27 -10.33 9.76
CA TYR A 258 5.11 -11.07 8.50
C TYR A 258 4.13 -12.24 8.61
N ILE A 259 4.17 -12.98 9.71
CA ILE A 259 3.19 -14.06 9.97
C ILE A 259 1.78 -13.47 10.07
N GLY A 260 1.60 -12.33 10.73
CA GLY A 260 0.33 -11.63 10.79
C GLY A 260 -0.21 -11.28 9.41
N ARG A 261 0.63 -10.77 8.49
CA ARG A 261 0.26 -10.47 7.11
C ARG A 261 -0.15 -11.73 6.35
N ILE A 262 0.67 -12.78 6.41
CA ILE A 262 0.35 -14.08 5.80
C ILE A 262 -0.99 -14.62 6.33
N TYR A 263 -1.25 -14.50 7.62
CA TYR A 263 -2.52 -14.92 8.23
C TYR A 263 -3.71 -14.17 7.65
N TYR A 264 -3.60 -12.85 7.43
CA TYR A 264 -4.65 -12.06 6.80
C TYR A 264 -4.87 -12.46 5.34
N ASP A 265 -3.80 -12.72 4.58
CA ASP A 265 -3.88 -13.12 3.18
C ASP A 265 -4.50 -14.52 3.04
N VAL A 266 -4.07 -15.50 3.86
CA VAL A 266 -4.60 -16.87 3.84
C VAL A 266 -6.06 -16.95 4.27
N ARG A 267 -6.50 -16.03 5.14
CA ARG A 267 -7.88 -16.00 5.64
C ARG A 267 -8.91 -15.69 4.54
N GLY A 268 -8.51 -15.10 3.42
CA GLY A 268 -9.35 -14.90 2.24
C GLY A 268 -10.59 -14.02 2.45
N ARG A 269 -10.58 -13.12 3.45
CA ARG A 269 -11.71 -12.19 3.67
C ARG A 269 -11.82 -11.22 2.50
N PRO A 270 -13.05 -10.81 2.09
CA PRO A 270 -13.19 -9.81 1.05
C PRO A 270 -12.54 -8.48 1.48
N ARG A 271 -11.83 -7.83 0.56
CA ARG A 271 -11.16 -6.54 0.79
C ARG A 271 -12.13 -5.42 1.13
N TYR A 272 -13.35 -5.51 0.60
CA TYR A 272 -14.46 -4.59 0.82
C TYR A 272 -15.80 -5.33 0.61
N VAL A 273 -16.87 -4.76 1.12
CA VAL A 273 -18.22 -5.24 0.89
C VAL A 273 -19.06 -4.05 0.39
N ILE A 274 -19.57 -4.15 -0.83
CA ILE A 274 -20.48 -3.17 -1.40
C ILE A 274 -21.87 -3.39 -0.78
N SER A 275 -22.41 -2.37 -0.14
CA SER A 275 -23.76 -2.36 0.43
C SER A 275 -24.79 -2.25 -0.67
N HIS A 276 -24.66 -1.23 -1.53
CA HIS A 276 -25.54 -0.98 -2.66
C HIS A 276 -24.83 -0.11 -3.72
N VAL A 277 -25.47 0.00 -4.87
CA VAL A 277 -25.02 0.83 -6.00
C VAL A 277 -26.22 1.62 -6.49
N THR A 278 -26.05 2.92 -6.75
CA THR A 278 -27.06 3.82 -7.33
C THR A 278 -26.63 4.28 -8.72
N GLY A 279 -27.60 4.65 -9.55
CA GLY A 279 -27.38 5.09 -10.95
C GLY A 279 -27.81 4.05 -11.97
N ASN A 280 -28.17 4.51 -13.17
CA ASN A 280 -28.75 3.68 -14.24
C ASN A 280 -27.72 2.91 -15.08
N GLY A 281 -26.52 2.67 -14.58
CA GLY A 281 -25.58 1.78 -15.27
C GLY A 281 -26.12 0.35 -15.32
N PRO A 282 -25.86 -0.44 -16.39
CA PRO A 282 -26.35 -1.82 -16.52
C PRO A 282 -25.94 -2.77 -15.37
N CYS A 283 -25.11 -2.31 -14.44
CA CYS A 283 -24.77 -3.02 -13.20
C CYS A 283 -25.75 -2.82 -12.03
N ALA A 284 -26.67 -1.84 -12.10
CA ALA A 284 -27.66 -1.59 -11.05
C ALA A 284 -28.73 -2.68 -10.96
N GLN A 285 -28.87 -3.53 -12.00
CA GLN A 285 -29.92 -4.55 -12.06
C GLN A 285 -29.53 -5.94 -11.56
N LYS A 286 -28.28 -6.22 -11.17
CA LYS A 286 -27.98 -7.45 -10.42
C LYS A 286 -28.36 -7.23 -8.96
N LYS A 287 -29.59 -7.60 -8.63
CA LYS A 287 -30.10 -7.72 -7.26
C LYS A 287 -29.07 -8.46 -6.39
N VAL A 288 -28.83 -7.90 -5.21
CA VAL A 288 -28.22 -8.57 -4.06
C VAL A 288 -29.04 -9.85 -3.80
N GLY A 289 -28.55 -10.99 -4.26
CA GLY A 289 -29.29 -12.24 -4.11
C GLY A 289 -28.73 -13.42 -4.88
N GLU A 290 -27.39 -13.50 -5.01
CA GLU A 290 -26.72 -14.77 -5.30
C GLU A 290 -25.29 -14.68 -4.80
N SER A 291 -25.12 -14.96 -3.51
CA SER A 291 -23.87 -15.48 -2.98
C SER A 291 -23.67 -16.85 -3.62
N SER A 292 -22.91 -16.92 -4.71
CA SER A 292 -22.39 -18.20 -5.17
C SER A 292 -21.35 -18.71 -4.16
N VAL A 293 -21.83 -19.42 -3.17
CA VAL A 293 -21.10 -20.48 -2.52
C VAL A 293 -21.02 -21.60 -3.56
N ALA A 294 -20.05 -21.51 -4.43
CA ALA A 294 -19.62 -22.65 -5.23
C ALA A 294 -18.28 -23.11 -4.63
N GLY A 295 -18.43 -23.87 -3.55
CA GLY A 295 -17.40 -24.84 -3.18
C GLY A 295 -17.61 -26.05 -4.06
N GLU A 296 -16.86 -26.20 -5.10
CA GLU A 296 -16.63 -27.51 -5.69
C GLU A 296 -15.42 -28.13 -5.01
N ARG A 297 -15.74 -29.16 -4.24
CA ARG A 297 -14.80 -30.21 -3.83
C ARG A 297 -14.69 -31.15 -5.02
N GLU A 298 -13.49 -31.30 -5.53
CA GLU A 298 -12.93 -32.59 -5.97
C GLU A 298 -11.41 -32.49 -5.89
#